data_dfbf6bd681e5328a048e6cb63434ccbe
#
_entry.id   dfbf6bd681e5328a048e6cb63434ccbe
#
_cell.length_a   1.000
_cell.length_b   1.000
_cell.length_c   1.000
_cell.angle_alpha   90.00
_cell.angle_beta   90.00
_cell.angle_gamma   90.00
#
_symmetry.space_group_name_H-M   'P 1'
#
loop_
_entity.id
_entity.type
_entity.pdbx_description
1 polymer ?
#
loop_
_entity_poly.entity_id
_entity_poly.type
_entity_poly.pdbx_seq_one_letter_code
_entity_poly.pdbx_strand_id
1 'polypeptide(L)'
;MAKILETDRNAIIAANQLDLQQFAGNDKALFDRLKADDKKVHGMIQSVKEVLEKEDPIGNEIYHFRHENGMEVINRTAPFGTIMIIYESRPDVTIEAASIAFKSGNKILLKGGKEAIHSNLKLVECWHKALTENGLTTDWIDYFDYNREKTQDFLRNPT
;
A
#
# COMPACT_ATOMS: atom_id res chain seq x y z
N MET A 1 -11.85 4.22 -0.43
CA MET A 1 -11.01 3.42 0.51
C MET A 1 -11.41 3.61 1.98
N ALA A 2 -11.36 4.81 2.56
CA ALA A 2 -11.69 5.04 3.99
C ALA A 2 -13.06 4.46 4.41
N LYS A 3 -14.10 4.61 3.56
CA LYS A 3 -15.44 4.03 3.78
C LYS A 3 -15.40 2.50 3.81
N ILE A 4 -14.62 1.86 2.95
CA ILE A 4 -14.49 0.40 2.91
C ILE A 4 -13.83 -0.11 4.19
N LEU A 5 -12.74 0.54 4.64
CA LEU A 5 -12.09 0.18 5.92
C LEU A 5 -13.05 0.29 7.11
N GLU A 6 -13.93 1.31 7.12
CA GLU A 6 -14.95 1.44 8.16
C GLU A 6 -15.98 0.31 8.10
N THR A 7 -16.48 -0.01 6.92
CA THR A 7 -17.49 -1.06 6.71
C THR A 7 -16.93 -2.46 7.02
N ASP A 8 -15.70 -2.75 6.58
CA ASP A 8 -15.05 -4.05 6.73
C ASP A 8 -14.23 -4.16 8.03
N ARG A 9 -14.32 -3.19 8.95
CA ARG A 9 -13.56 -3.10 10.20
C ARG A 9 -13.51 -4.43 10.98
N ASN A 10 -14.66 -5.03 11.23
CA ASN A 10 -14.75 -6.29 11.99
C ASN A 10 -14.08 -7.45 11.24
N ALA A 11 -14.18 -7.48 9.91
CA ALA A 11 -13.55 -8.51 9.09
C ALA A 11 -12.02 -8.35 9.08
N ILE A 12 -11.51 -7.12 9.08
CA ILE A 12 -10.08 -6.82 9.18
C ILE A 12 -9.54 -7.29 10.55
N ILE A 13 -10.24 -6.96 11.65
CA ILE A 13 -9.86 -7.39 13.00
C ILE A 13 -9.90 -8.92 13.11
N ALA A 14 -10.92 -9.57 12.53
CA ALA A 14 -11.02 -11.03 12.54
C ALA A 14 -9.86 -11.69 11.77
N ALA A 15 -9.48 -11.15 10.60
CA ALA A 15 -8.30 -11.62 9.87
C ALA A 15 -7.01 -11.46 10.67
N ASN A 16 -6.86 -10.33 11.37
CA ASN A 16 -5.71 -10.11 12.25
C ASN A 16 -5.68 -11.07 13.45
N GLN A 17 -6.81 -11.45 13.98
CA GLN A 17 -6.87 -12.46 15.05
C GLN A 17 -6.33 -13.82 14.59
N LEU A 18 -6.53 -14.21 13.33
CA LEU A 18 -5.92 -15.42 12.77
C LEU A 18 -4.40 -15.32 12.75
N ASP A 19 -3.85 -14.18 12.34
CA ASP A 19 -2.40 -13.95 12.34
C ASP A 19 -1.84 -14.02 13.77
N LEU A 20 -2.51 -13.40 14.75
CA LEU A 20 -2.09 -13.40 16.15
C LEU A 20 -2.14 -14.80 16.77
N GLN A 21 -3.13 -15.63 16.43
CA GLN A 21 -3.24 -17.01 16.89
C GLN A 21 -2.14 -17.91 16.33
N GLN A 22 -1.70 -17.65 15.09
CA GLN A 22 -0.64 -18.40 14.42
C GLN A 22 0.78 -17.88 14.76
N PHE A 23 0.87 -16.75 15.45
CA PHE A 23 2.16 -16.17 15.83
C PHE A 23 2.89 -17.05 16.85
N ALA A 24 3.95 -17.73 16.41
CA ALA A 24 4.75 -18.64 17.26
C ALA A 24 6.01 -17.98 17.86
N GLY A 25 6.21 -16.68 17.65
CA GLY A 25 7.39 -15.95 18.11
C GLY A 25 7.30 -15.51 19.57
N ASN A 26 8.44 -15.37 20.23
CA ASN A 26 8.56 -14.81 21.57
C ASN A 26 8.87 -13.31 21.58
N ASP A 27 8.98 -12.68 20.41
CA ASP A 27 9.27 -11.25 20.28
C ASP A 27 8.00 -10.43 20.50
N LYS A 28 7.92 -9.84 21.68
CA LYS A 28 6.80 -8.98 22.08
C LYS A 28 6.67 -7.73 21.18
N ALA A 29 7.79 -7.16 20.74
CA ALA A 29 7.76 -5.98 19.89
C ALA A 29 7.21 -6.31 18.48
N LEU A 30 7.53 -7.48 17.94
CA LEU A 30 6.96 -7.96 16.69
C LEU A 30 5.46 -8.25 16.83
N PHE A 31 5.04 -8.89 17.95
CA PHE A 31 3.64 -9.14 18.25
C PHE A 31 2.82 -7.84 18.35
N ASP A 32 3.37 -6.82 19.03
CA ASP A 32 2.70 -5.52 19.18
C ASP A 32 2.58 -4.78 17.81
N ARG A 33 3.56 -4.94 16.92
CA ARG A 33 3.50 -4.40 15.55
C ARG A 33 2.48 -5.12 14.67
N LEU A 34 2.37 -6.43 14.83
CA LEU A 34 1.43 -7.29 14.10
C LEU A 34 -0.03 -6.97 14.44
N LYS A 35 -0.29 -6.55 15.67
CA LYS A 35 -1.65 -6.31 16.15
C LYS A 35 -2.34 -5.20 15.38
N ALA A 36 -3.52 -5.50 14.83
CA ALA A 36 -4.41 -4.55 14.17
C ALA A 36 -5.78 -4.55 14.87
N ASP A 37 -5.84 -3.88 16.02
CA ASP A 37 -7.07 -3.68 16.79
C ASP A 37 -7.90 -2.49 16.21
N ASP A 38 -9.01 -2.19 16.85
CA ASP A 38 -9.93 -1.11 16.47
C ASP A 38 -9.22 0.25 16.35
N LYS A 39 -8.29 0.55 17.26
CA LYS A 39 -7.49 1.77 17.24
C LYS A 39 -6.58 1.83 16.00
N LYS A 40 -5.96 0.71 15.65
CA LYS A 40 -5.11 0.61 14.45
C LYS A 40 -5.92 0.78 13.17
N VAL A 41 -7.08 0.15 13.06
CA VAL A 41 -7.98 0.32 11.90
C VAL A 41 -8.44 1.77 11.81
N HIS A 42 -8.78 2.42 12.92
CA HIS A 42 -9.05 3.85 12.93
C HIS A 42 -7.88 4.69 12.43
N GLY A 43 -6.65 4.36 12.86
CA GLY A 43 -5.42 5.01 12.37
C GLY A 43 -5.24 4.86 10.86
N MET A 44 -5.47 3.67 10.31
CA MET A 44 -5.45 3.44 8.85
C MET A 44 -6.44 4.32 8.11
N ILE A 45 -7.67 4.47 8.64
CA ILE A 45 -8.70 5.35 8.06
C ILE A 45 -8.26 6.80 8.06
N GLN A 46 -7.65 7.27 9.15
CA GLN A 46 -7.12 8.64 9.23
C GLN A 46 -5.96 8.86 8.26
N SER A 47 -5.03 7.91 8.16
CA SER A 47 -3.92 7.97 7.19
C SER A 47 -4.42 8.11 5.75
N VAL A 48 -5.46 7.34 5.36
CA VAL A 48 -6.09 7.46 4.02
C VAL A 48 -6.68 8.87 3.81
N LYS A 49 -7.34 9.44 4.83
CA LYS A 49 -7.91 10.80 4.74
C LYS A 49 -6.81 11.86 4.63
N GLU A 50 -5.75 11.74 5.42
CA GLU A 50 -4.61 12.65 5.36
C GLU A 50 -3.91 12.62 3.99
N VAL A 51 -3.77 11.43 3.39
CA VAL A 51 -3.25 11.30 2.02
C VAL A 51 -4.18 11.94 0.99
N LEU A 52 -5.51 11.80 1.18
CA LEU A 52 -6.50 12.43 0.30
C LEU A 52 -6.41 13.97 0.32
N GLU A 53 -6.20 14.56 1.50
CA GLU A 53 -6.13 16.02 1.70
C GLU A 53 -4.85 16.66 1.13
N LYS A 54 -3.80 15.88 0.89
CA LYS A 54 -2.57 16.39 0.27
C LYS A 54 -2.81 16.78 -1.18
N GLU A 55 -2.07 17.76 -1.66
CA GLU A 55 -2.06 18.14 -3.08
C GLU A 55 -1.74 16.92 -3.97
N ASP A 56 -2.27 16.93 -5.18
CA ASP A 56 -1.98 15.89 -6.15
C ASP A 56 -0.54 16.08 -6.66
N PRO A 57 0.33 15.06 -6.52
CA PRO A 57 1.72 15.20 -6.91
C PRO A 57 1.97 15.02 -8.41
N ILE A 58 0.95 14.64 -9.20
CA ILE A 58 1.14 14.27 -10.61
C ILE A 58 1.10 15.48 -11.51
N GLY A 59 2.07 15.58 -12.42
CA GLY A 59 2.09 16.62 -13.47
C GLY A 59 2.49 18.02 -12.99
N ASN A 60 2.88 18.17 -11.73
CA ASN A 60 3.30 19.45 -11.18
C ASN A 60 4.59 19.92 -11.86
N GLU A 61 4.58 21.15 -12.32
CA GLU A 61 5.73 21.79 -12.91
C GLU A 61 6.70 22.25 -11.81
N ILE A 62 7.89 21.63 -11.76
CA ILE A 62 8.92 21.94 -10.77
C ILE A 62 9.85 23.03 -11.28
N TYR A 63 10.09 23.04 -12.58
CA TYR A 63 11.03 23.95 -13.23
C TYR A 63 10.62 24.20 -14.66
N HIS A 64 10.72 25.47 -15.09
CA HIS A 64 10.53 25.90 -16.47
C HIS A 64 11.64 26.86 -16.85
N PHE A 65 12.31 26.57 -17.97
CA PHE A 65 13.34 27.42 -18.53
C PHE A 65 13.12 27.58 -20.03
N ARG A 66 13.20 28.82 -20.49
CA ARG A 66 13.17 29.14 -21.92
C ARG A 66 14.54 29.67 -22.36
N HIS A 67 15.16 28.96 -23.27
CA HIS A 67 16.45 29.35 -23.87
C HIS A 67 16.27 30.45 -24.90
N GLU A 68 17.32 31.26 -25.14
CA GLU A 68 17.32 32.37 -26.13
C GLU A 68 16.98 31.91 -27.56
N ASN A 69 17.30 30.68 -27.92
CA ASN A 69 16.96 30.09 -29.23
C ASN A 69 15.49 29.64 -29.34
N GLY A 70 14.67 29.90 -28.35
CA GLY A 70 13.24 29.53 -28.30
C GLY A 70 12.93 28.13 -27.78
N MET A 71 13.92 27.32 -27.39
CA MET A 71 13.72 26.03 -26.78
C MET A 71 13.14 26.20 -25.37
N GLU A 72 12.10 25.44 -25.06
CA GLU A 72 11.52 25.36 -23.68
C GLU A 72 11.89 24.03 -23.05
N VAL A 73 12.33 24.08 -21.80
CA VAL A 73 12.60 22.93 -20.95
C VAL A 73 11.67 22.98 -19.75
N ILE A 74 10.81 21.98 -19.62
CA ILE A 74 9.85 21.87 -18.54
C ILE A 74 10.13 20.57 -17.78
N ASN A 75 10.34 20.68 -16.45
CA ASN A 75 10.48 19.54 -15.57
C ASN A 75 9.19 19.34 -14.79
N ARG A 76 8.56 18.18 -14.96
CA ARG A 76 7.30 17.82 -14.29
C ARG A 76 7.42 16.52 -13.53
N THR A 77 6.68 16.43 -12.41
CA THR A 77 6.52 15.19 -11.67
C THR A 77 5.74 14.16 -12.48
N ALA A 78 6.19 12.91 -12.45
CA ALA A 78 5.54 11.78 -13.12
C ALA A 78 5.59 10.52 -12.23
N PRO A 79 4.64 9.58 -12.38
CA PRO A 79 4.71 8.29 -11.71
C PRO A 79 5.95 7.50 -12.13
N PHE A 80 6.50 6.69 -11.21
CA PHE A 80 7.55 5.72 -11.52
C PHE A 80 7.06 4.53 -12.35
N GLY A 81 5.75 4.24 -12.28
CA GLY A 81 5.12 3.07 -12.89
C GLY A 81 4.70 2.04 -11.86
N THR A 82 5.34 0.88 -11.82
CA THR A 82 5.08 -0.15 -10.80
C THR A 82 6.17 -0.14 -9.74
N ILE A 83 5.76 -0.05 -8.47
CA ILE A 83 6.65 -0.04 -7.30
C ILE A 83 6.42 -1.32 -6.50
N MET A 84 7.49 -2.03 -6.13
CA MET A 84 7.42 -3.11 -5.16
C MET A 84 7.89 -2.61 -3.79
N ILE A 85 7.09 -2.88 -2.76
CA ILE A 85 7.44 -2.56 -1.36
C ILE A 85 7.48 -3.86 -0.56
N ILE A 86 8.63 -4.13 0.05
CA ILE A 86 8.85 -5.26 0.97
C ILE A 86 8.93 -4.69 2.38
N TYR A 87 8.07 -5.18 3.27
CA TYR A 87 7.96 -4.66 4.64
C TYR A 87 7.77 -5.80 5.65
N GLU A 88 7.97 -5.48 6.92
CA GLU A 88 7.77 -6.41 8.02
C GLU A 88 6.29 -6.68 8.30
N SER A 89 6.00 -7.43 9.36
CA SER A 89 4.65 -7.83 9.79
C SER A 89 3.89 -6.68 10.45
N ARG A 90 3.54 -5.68 9.64
CA ARG A 90 2.81 -4.46 10.02
C ARG A 90 1.65 -4.22 9.06
N PRO A 91 0.44 -4.66 9.42
CA PRO A 91 -0.74 -4.52 8.54
C PRO A 91 -1.04 -3.07 8.12
N ASP A 92 -0.79 -2.08 9.01
CA ASP A 92 -0.96 -0.65 8.71
C ASP A 92 -0.16 -0.18 7.50
N VAL A 93 1.05 -0.70 7.29
CA VAL A 93 1.91 -0.36 6.15
C VAL A 93 1.27 -0.73 4.81
N THR A 94 0.46 -1.81 4.75
CA THR A 94 -0.31 -2.18 3.56
C THR A 94 -1.19 -1.02 3.07
N ILE A 95 -1.87 -0.35 3.98
CA ILE A 95 -2.75 0.78 3.66
C ILE A 95 -1.96 2.04 3.35
N GLU A 96 -0.97 2.37 4.17
CA GLU A 96 -0.15 3.58 4.02
C GLU A 96 0.60 3.58 2.68
N ALA A 97 1.34 2.50 2.40
CA ALA A 97 2.11 2.36 1.17
C ALA A 97 1.22 2.39 -0.08
N ALA A 98 0.12 1.65 -0.06
CA ALA A 98 -0.82 1.62 -1.18
C ALA A 98 -1.49 2.98 -1.41
N SER A 99 -1.85 3.72 -0.35
CA SER A 99 -2.46 5.04 -0.47
C SER A 99 -1.53 6.05 -1.12
N ILE A 100 -0.26 6.07 -0.70
CA ILE A 100 0.75 6.99 -1.24
C ILE A 100 1.08 6.62 -2.69
N ALA A 101 1.29 5.33 -2.98
CA ALA A 101 1.59 4.86 -4.33
C ALA A 101 0.45 5.19 -5.30
N PHE A 102 -0.79 4.88 -4.92
CA PHE A 102 -1.97 5.15 -5.73
C PHE A 102 -2.18 6.65 -5.97
N LYS A 103 -2.05 7.50 -4.93
CA LYS A 103 -2.17 8.95 -5.07
C LYS A 103 -1.10 9.54 -5.99
N SER A 104 0.09 8.95 -6.01
CA SER A 104 1.16 9.37 -6.92
C SER A 104 1.14 8.67 -8.29
N GLY A 105 0.02 8.01 -8.65
CA GLY A 105 -0.20 7.39 -9.96
C GLY A 105 0.62 6.14 -10.21
N ASN A 106 1.13 5.48 -9.17
CA ASN A 106 1.91 4.27 -9.30
C ASN A 106 1.04 3.03 -9.01
N LYS A 107 1.29 1.95 -9.75
CA LYS A 107 0.88 0.61 -9.32
C LYS A 107 1.81 0.14 -8.20
N ILE A 108 1.27 -0.64 -7.26
CA ILE A 108 2.06 -1.17 -6.16
C ILE A 108 1.90 -2.68 -6.00
N LEU A 109 3.03 -3.33 -5.85
CA LEU A 109 3.16 -4.73 -5.50
C LEU A 109 3.64 -4.83 -4.05
N LEU A 110 2.77 -5.31 -3.18
CA LEU A 110 3.00 -5.37 -1.73
C LEU A 110 3.57 -6.73 -1.33
N LYS A 111 4.61 -6.74 -0.50
CA LYS A 111 5.19 -7.95 0.09
C LYS A 111 5.41 -7.75 1.58
N GLY A 112 4.44 -8.15 2.38
CA GLY A 112 4.54 -8.13 3.85
C GLY A 112 5.17 -9.40 4.43
N GLY A 113 5.46 -9.38 5.72
CA GLY A 113 5.90 -10.55 6.48
C GLY A 113 4.82 -11.63 6.52
N LYS A 114 5.25 -12.90 6.54
CA LYS A 114 4.36 -14.07 6.55
C LYS A 114 3.44 -14.12 7.78
N GLU A 115 3.86 -13.49 8.87
CA GLU A 115 3.13 -13.44 10.13
C GLU A 115 1.87 -12.57 10.05
N ALA A 116 1.75 -11.70 9.02
CA ALA A 116 0.63 -10.79 8.79
C ALA A 116 -0.18 -11.15 7.53
N ILE A 117 -0.09 -12.38 7.05
CA ILE A 117 -0.64 -12.77 5.74
C ILE A 117 -2.15 -12.57 5.65
N HIS A 118 -2.91 -13.00 6.66
CA HIS A 118 -4.36 -12.88 6.67
C HIS A 118 -4.82 -11.42 6.71
N SER A 119 -4.18 -10.61 7.55
CA SER A 119 -4.43 -9.17 7.62
C SER A 119 -4.12 -8.48 6.30
N ASN A 120 -2.96 -8.73 5.72
CA ASN A 120 -2.51 -8.08 4.50
C ASN A 120 -3.43 -8.42 3.31
N LEU A 121 -3.79 -9.70 3.14
CA LEU A 121 -4.72 -10.13 2.09
C LEU A 121 -6.10 -9.48 2.25
N LYS A 122 -6.60 -9.39 3.50
CA LYS A 122 -7.88 -8.74 3.77
C LYS A 122 -7.84 -7.23 3.45
N LEU A 123 -6.73 -6.56 3.74
CA LEU A 123 -6.55 -5.13 3.43
C LEU A 123 -6.43 -4.89 1.91
N VAL A 124 -5.77 -5.79 1.18
CA VAL A 124 -5.73 -5.75 -0.30
C VAL A 124 -7.11 -6.01 -0.89
N GLU A 125 -7.91 -6.94 -0.34
CA GLU A 125 -9.31 -7.12 -0.73
C GLU A 125 -10.13 -5.85 -0.54
N CYS A 126 -9.93 -5.12 0.55
CA CYS A 126 -10.56 -3.81 0.77
C CYS A 126 -10.18 -2.80 -0.31
N TRP A 127 -8.92 -2.79 -0.75
CA TRP A 127 -8.46 -1.96 -1.87
C TRP A 127 -9.14 -2.37 -3.19
N HIS A 128 -9.21 -3.68 -3.49
CA HIS A 128 -9.88 -4.17 -4.69
C HIS A 128 -11.35 -3.76 -4.74
N LYS A 129 -12.06 -3.83 -3.60
CA LYS A 129 -13.43 -3.32 -3.48
C LYS A 129 -13.50 -1.83 -3.80
N ALA A 130 -12.60 -1.03 -3.18
CA ALA A 130 -12.58 0.41 -3.39
C ALA A 130 -12.30 0.77 -4.86
N LEU A 131 -11.37 0.09 -5.52
CA LEU A 131 -11.06 0.28 -6.93
C LEU A 131 -12.25 -0.07 -7.81
N THR A 132 -12.85 -1.24 -7.61
CA THR A 132 -14.01 -1.72 -8.38
C THR A 132 -15.22 -0.82 -8.23
N GLU A 133 -15.53 -0.34 -7.02
CA GLU A 133 -16.64 0.61 -6.77
C GLU A 133 -16.45 1.95 -7.50
N ASN A 134 -15.21 2.28 -7.87
CA ASN A 134 -14.88 3.49 -8.65
C ASN A 134 -14.58 3.21 -10.13
N GLY A 135 -14.90 2.02 -10.63
CA GLY A 135 -14.72 1.65 -12.04
C GLY A 135 -13.27 1.44 -12.47
N LEU A 136 -12.37 1.24 -11.51
CA LEU A 136 -10.95 0.98 -11.76
C LEU A 136 -10.65 -0.52 -11.70
N THR A 137 -9.60 -0.94 -12.40
CA THR A 137 -9.11 -2.31 -12.38
C THR A 137 -8.34 -2.60 -11.08
N THR A 138 -8.35 -3.84 -10.63
CA THR A 138 -7.70 -4.24 -9.38
C THR A 138 -6.18 -4.33 -9.47
N ASP A 139 -5.63 -4.31 -10.68
CA ASP A 139 -4.18 -4.40 -10.95
C ASP A 139 -3.36 -3.17 -10.52
N TRP A 140 -4.00 -2.15 -9.96
CA TRP A 140 -3.32 -1.02 -9.32
C TRP A 140 -2.63 -1.41 -8.03
N ILE A 141 -3.17 -2.40 -7.31
CA ILE A 141 -2.66 -2.82 -6.00
C ILE A 141 -2.74 -4.33 -5.95
N ASP A 142 -1.59 -4.98 -5.80
CA ASP A 142 -1.49 -6.43 -5.73
C ASP A 142 -0.61 -6.88 -4.57
N TYR A 143 -0.78 -8.13 -4.15
CA TYR A 143 -0.02 -8.73 -3.06
C TYR A 143 0.85 -9.87 -3.57
N PHE A 144 2.15 -9.76 -3.36
CA PHE A 144 3.14 -10.74 -3.80
C PHE A 144 3.28 -11.85 -2.75
N ASP A 145 2.39 -12.86 -2.84
CA ASP A 145 2.37 -14.00 -1.92
C ASP A 145 3.27 -15.13 -2.41
N TYR A 146 4.57 -14.86 -2.52
CA TYR A 146 5.56 -15.88 -2.83
C TYR A 146 6.57 -16.04 -1.70
N ASN A 147 7.22 -17.23 -1.63
CA ASN A 147 8.28 -17.50 -0.68
C ASN A 147 9.53 -16.65 -0.99
N ARG A 148 10.52 -16.69 -0.08
CA ARG A 148 11.75 -15.90 -0.19
C ARG A 148 12.53 -16.17 -1.48
N GLU A 149 12.60 -17.42 -1.91
CA GLU A 149 13.34 -17.85 -3.10
C GLU A 149 12.73 -17.24 -4.36
N LYS A 150 11.42 -17.43 -4.58
CA LYS A 150 10.69 -16.82 -5.70
C LYS A 150 10.74 -15.28 -5.67
N THR A 151 10.75 -14.69 -4.47
CA THR A 151 10.90 -13.23 -4.34
C THR A 151 12.28 -12.78 -4.82
N GLN A 152 13.35 -13.52 -4.47
CA GLN A 152 14.70 -13.22 -4.93
C GLN A 152 14.84 -13.39 -6.44
N ASP A 153 14.23 -14.43 -7.00
CA ASP A 153 14.24 -14.66 -8.45
C ASP A 153 13.50 -13.55 -9.21
N PHE A 154 12.35 -13.13 -8.72
CA PHE A 154 11.62 -11.99 -9.27
C PHE A 154 12.43 -10.70 -9.25
N LEU A 155 13.14 -10.41 -8.14
CA LEU A 155 13.96 -9.20 -8.02
C LEU A 155 15.20 -9.22 -8.93
N ARG A 156 15.70 -10.42 -9.30
CA ARG A 156 16.82 -10.56 -10.25
C ARG A 156 16.38 -10.43 -11.71
N ASN A 157 15.17 -10.88 -12.02
CA ASN A 157 14.63 -10.93 -13.36
C ASN A 157 13.19 -10.36 -13.37
N PRO A 158 13.01 -9.07 -13.11
CA PRO A 158 11.69 -8.45 -13.17
C PRO A 158 11.22 -8.42 -14.63
N THR A 159 10.18 -9.17 -14.95
CA THR A 159 9.53 -9.18 -16.28
C THR A 159 8.30 -8.29 -16.28
#